data_0172f2018282dfe747ea3f3ef705906e
#
_entry.id   0172f2018282dfe747ea3f3ef705906e
#
_cell.length_a   1.000
_cell.length_b   1.000
_cell.length_c   1.000
_cell.angle_alpha   90.00
_cell.angle_beta   90.00
_cell.angle_gamma   90.00
#
_symmetry.space_group_name_H-M   'P 1'
#
loop_
_entity.id
_entity.type
_entity.pdbx_description
1 polymer ?
#
loop_
_entity_poly.entity_id
_entity_poly.type
_entity_poly.pdbx_seq_one_letter_code
_entity_poly.pdbx_strand_id
1 'polypeptide(L)'
;MLYIAQTTISLAAVFGIFQLFRIRNRAAFLITLFQIISIAISILTGPPVEKYGFYLFDTLILVATIYIISQSIMLRLKIQLLLISVPVFLSMSFKLFQWPYSYEWSILMIIPVLTYITVLFQRKEMKHELGIVTIITTEAAIELLSVFANWFNS
;
A
#
# COMPACT_ATOMS: atom_id res chain seq x y z
N MET A 1 -2.24 -18.80 5.91
CA MET A 1 -2.47 -17.39 5.58
C MET A 1 -1.20 -16.55 5.62
N LEU A 2 -0.40 -16.61 6.68
CA LEU A 2 0.83 -15.81 6.81
C LEU A 2 1.75 -15.95 5.57
N TYR A 3 2.00 -17.17 5.09
CA TYR A 3 2.85 -17.41 3.92
C TYR A 3 2.30 -16.79 2.62
N ILE A 4 0.98 -16.80 2.43
CA ILE A 4 0.36 -16.19 1.23
C ILE A 4 0.54 -14.66 1.27
N ALA A 5 0.31 -14.05 2.42
CA ALA A 5 0.52 -12.61 2.61
C ALA A 5 1.99 -12.21 2.37
N GLN A 6 2.93 -12.94 2.97
CA GLN A 6 4.36 -12.69 2.78
C GLN A 6 4.80 -12.86 1.32
N THR A 7 4.35 -13.90 0.64
CA THR A 7 4.69 -14.10 -0.79
C THR A 7 4.10 -13.01 -1.68
N THR A 8 2.86 -12.59 -1.42
CA THR A 8 2.18 -11.57 -2.22
C THR A 8 2.86 -10.21 -2.06
N ILE A 9 3.19 -9.81 -0.82
CA ILE A 9 3.85 -8.53 -0.57
C ILE A 9 5.31 -8.54 -1.07
N SER A 10 5.98 -9.70 -1.03
CA SER A 10 7.31 -9.85 -1.62
C SER A 10 7.29 -9.68 -3.14
N LEU A 11 6.27 -10.23 -3.82
CA LEU A 11 6.09 -10.02 -5.26
C LEU A 11 5.82 -8.55 -5.60
N ALA A 12 5.03 -7.85 -4.78
CA ALA A 12 4.80 -6.42 -4.95
C ALA A 12 6.09 -5.61 -4.75
N ALA A 13 6.92 -5.98 -3.77
CA ALA A 13 8.23 -5.35 -3.56
C ALA A 13 9.17 -5.57 -4.76
N VAL A 14 9.21 -6.78 -5.33
CA VAL A 14 9.96 -7.09 -6.57
C VAL A 14 9.44 -6.22 -7.73
N PHE A 15 8.12 -6.12 -7.91
CA PHE A 15 7.55 -5.22 -8.91
C PHE A 15 7.95 -3.77 -8.66
N GLY A 16 7.94 -3.32 -7.41
CA GLY A 16 8.42 -2.00 -7.00
C GLY A 16 9.88 -1.75 -7.41
N ILE A 17 10.76 -2.74 -7.25
CA ILE A 17 12.17 -2.67 -7.69
C ILE A 17 12.24 -2.44 -9.20
N PHE A 18 11.47 -3.19 -10.02
CA PHE A 18 11.43 -2.97 -11.47
C PHE A 18 10.92 -1.58 -11.82
N GLN A 19 9.96 -1.05 -11.07
CA GLN A 19 9.46 0.31 -11.31
C GLN A 19 10.49 1.38 -10.94
N LEU A 20 11.35 1.17 -9.93
CA LEU A 20 12.40 2.13 -9.55
C LEU A 20 13.26 2.55 -10.74
N PHE A 21 13.59 1.61 -11.65
CA PHE A 21 14.40 1.92 -12.84
C PHE A 21 13.65 2.80 -13.86
N ARG A 22 12.33 2.94 -13.75
CA ARG A 22 11.48 3.74 -14.64
C ARG A 22 11.08 5.08 -14.05
N ILE A 23 11.22 5.25 -12.72
CA ILE A 23 10.82 6.46 -12.01
C ILE A 23 11.89 7.53 -12.22
N ARG A 24 11.52 8.64 -12.91
CA ARG A 24 12.38 9.81 -13.06
C ARG A 24 12.19 10.86 -11.95
N ASN A 25 11.06 10.83 -11.26
CA ASN A 25 10.77 11.74 -10.16
C ASN A 25 11.48 11.27 -8.89
N ARG A 26 12.38 12.09 -8.34
CA ARG A 26 13.20 11.77 -7.16
C ARG A 26 12.36 11.47 -5.92
N ALA A 27 11.26 12.21 -5.70
CA ALA A 27 10.40 12.00 -4.55
C ALA A 27 9.66 10.65 -4.65
N ALA A 28 9.06 10.35 -5.81
CA ALA A 28 8.41 9.06 -6.05
C ALA A 28 9.40 7.89 -5.93
N PHE A 29 10.63 8.07 -6.42
CA PHE A 29 11.71 7.08 -6.28
C PHE A 29 12.01 6.80 -4.80
N LEU A 30 12.22 7.83 -3.99
CA LEU A 30 12.54 7.68 -2.57
C LEU A 30 11.38 7.02 -1.81
N ILE A 31 10.14 7.45 -2.05
CA ILE A 31 8.96 6.85 -1.41
C ILE A 31 8.88 5.36 -1.73
N THR A 32 8.98 4.98 -3.00
CA THR A 32 8.93 3.56 -3.42
C THR A 32 10.09 2.77 -2.82
N LEU A 33 11.29 3.31 -2.81
CA LEU A 33 12.47 2.66 -2.23
C LEU A 33 12.28 2.40 -0.73
N PHE A 34 11.83 3.40 0.02
CA PHE A 34 11.61 3.23 1.45
C PHE A 34 10.45 2.30 1.77
N GLN A 35 9.40 2.26 0.95
CA GLN A 35 8.34 1.25 1.07
C GLN A 35 8.89 -0.18 0.92
N ILE A 36 9.75 -0.41 -0.06
CA ILE A 36 10.41 -1.71 -0.26
C ILE A 36 11.28 -2.07 0.95
N ILE A 37 12.05 -1.11 1.46
CA ILE A 37 12.89 -1.31 2.66
C ILE A 37 12.03 -1.63 3.89
N SER A 38 10.91 -0.94 4.11
CA SER A 38 10.02 -1.20 5.24
C SER A 38 9.40 -2.60 5.17
N ILE A 39 9.01 -3.05 3.97
CA ILE A 39 8.53 -4.42 3.73
C ILE A 39 9.65 -5.43 4.04
N ALA A 40 10.86 -5.19 3.56
CA ALA A 40 12.00 -6.06 3.83
C ALA A 40 12.29 -6.18 5.33
N ILE A 41 12.24 -5.06 6.07
CA ILE A 41 12.37 -5.06 7.53
C ILE A 41 11.27 -5.93 8.16
N SER A 42 10.01 -5.73 7.77
CA SER A 42 8.87 -6.47 8.33
C SER A 42 8.94 -7.99 8.08
N ILE A 43 9.52 -8.42 6.96
CA ILE A 43 9.59 -9.85 6.59
C ILE A 43 10.85 -10.52 7.13
N LEU A 44 12.00 -9.84 7.07
CA LEU A 44 13.30 -10.44 7.37
C LEU A 44 13.67 -10.38 8.85
N THR A 45 13.00 -9.51 9.62
CA THR A 45 13.29 -9.37 11.06
C THR A 45 12.17 -9.98 11.89
N GLY A 46 12.53 -10.66 12.96
CA GLY A 46 11.56 -11.17 13.93
C GLY A 46 11.09 -10.08 14.92
N PRO A 47 10.10 -10.43 15.79
CA PRO A 47 9.67 -9.55 16.87
C PRO A 47 10.87 -9.22 17.81
N PRO A 48 11.02 -7.98 18.29
CA PRO A 48 10.08 -6.84 18.15
C PRO A 48 10.33 -5.94 16.93
N VAL A 49 11.38 -6.19 16.12
CA VAL A 49 11.81 -5.28 15.03
C VAL A 49 10.80 -5.22 13.89
N GLU A 50 10.09 -6.31 13.63
CA GLU A 50 9.00 -6.38 12.65
C GLU A 50 8.00 -5.21 12.79
N LYS A 51 7.65 -4.82 14.01
CA LYS A 51 6.71 -3.71 14.29
C LYS A 51 7.22 -2.38 13.74
N TYR A 52 8.52 -2.13 13.81
CA TYR A 52 9.10 -0.89 13.26
C TYR A 52 8.97 -0.83 11.74
N GLY A 53 9.04 -1.97 11.05
CA GLY A 53 8.76 -2.06 9.62
C GLY A 53 7.32 -1.63 9.30
N PHE A 54 6.33 -2.08 10.07
CA PHE A 54 4.94 -1.66 9.89
C PHE A 54 4.72 -0.18 10.18
N TYR A 55 5.30 0.37 11.27
CA TYR A 55 5.21 1.80 11.57
C TYR A 55 5.84 2.65 10.46
N LEU A 56 6.99 2.22 9.94
CA LEU A 56 7.66 2.90 8.84
C LEU A 56 6.78 2.85 7.58
N PHE A 57 6.18 1.72 7.28
CA PHE A 57 5.31 1.54 6.12
C PHE A 57 4.07 2.45 6.18
N ASP A 58 3.37 2.51 7.33
CA ASP A 58 2.21 3.39 7.51
C ASP A 58 2.59 4.86 7.36
N THR A 59 3.72 5.26 7.96
CA THR A 59 4.26 6.63 7.80
C THR A 59 4.54 6.94 6.33
N LEU A 60 5.06 5.97 5.57
CA LEU A 60 5.34 6.14 4.14
C LEU A 60 4.07 6.22 3.28
N ILE A 61 2.98 5.56 3.68
CA ILE A 61 1.67 5.75 3.03
C ILE A 61 1.19 7.18 3.25
N LEU A 62 1.33 7.73 4.46
CA LEU A 62 1.00 9.12 4.73
C LEU A 62 1.84 10.08 3.87
N VAL A 63 3.15 9.87 3.81
CA VAL A 63 4.06 10.67 2.96
C VAL A 63 3.67 10.56 1.48
N ALA A 64 3.34 9.36 1.01
CA ALA A 64 2.85 9.15 -0.36
C ALA A 64 1.55 9.90 -0.63
N THR A 65 0.62 9.92 0.33
CA THR A 65 -0.65 10.65 0.23
C THR A 65 -0.40 12.15 0.12
N ILE A 66 0.47 12.71 0.96
CA ILE A 66 0.87 14.13 0.90
C ILE A 66 1.54 14.44 -0.44
N TYR A 67 2.44 13.57 -0.89
CA TYR A 67 3.08 13.71 -2.21
C TYR A 67 2.04 13.76 -3.34
N ILE A 68 1.05 12.85 -3.35
CA ILE A 68 -0.03 12.82 -4.35
C ILE A 68 -0.83 14.14 -4.34
N ILE A 69 -1.14 14.67 -3.16
CA ILE A 69 -1.87 15.93 -3.02
C ILE A 69 -1.06 17.09 -3.62
N SER A 70 0.26 17.11 -3.42
CA SER A 70 1.15 18.17 -3.89
C SER A 70 1.42 18.16 -5.40
N GLN A 71 1.16 17.03 -6.09
CA GLN A 71 1.41 16.92 -7.53
C GLN A 71 0.38 17.69 -8.36
N SER A 72 0.86 18.32 -9.43
CA SER A 72 0.02 19.00 -10.44
C SER A 72 -0.47 18.02 -11.51
N ILE A 73 -1.10 16.94 -11.10
CA ILE A 73 -1.72 15.95 -11.99
C ILE A 73 -3.21 16.24 -12.19
N MET A 74 -3.81 15.64 -13.22
CA MET A 74 -5.24 15.75 -13.47
C MET A 74 -6.06 15.39 -12.22
N LEU A 75 -7.08 16.18 -11.90
CA LEU A 75 -7.91 15.98 -10.71
C LEU A 75 -8.48 14.55 -10.61
N ARG A 76 -8.90 13.97 -11.75
CA ARG A 76 -9.40 12.59 -11.81
C ARG A 76 -8.37 11.59 -11.30
N LEU A 77 -7.12 11.70 -11.78
CA LEU A 77 -6.03 10.81 -11.37
C LEU A 77 -5.69 11.01 -9.89
N LYS A 78 -5.67 12.25 -9.44
CA LYS A 78 -5.44 12.59 -8.03
C LYS A 78 -6.49 11.95 -7.13
N ILE A 79 -7.78 12.03 -7.48
CA ILE A 79 -8.87 11.39 -6.73
C ILE A 79 -8.68 9.87 -6.69
N GLN A 80 -8.34 9.23 -7.81
CA GLN A 80 -8.09 7.78 -7.83
C GLN A 80 -6.93 7.38 -6.90
N LEU A 81 -5.83 8.13 -6.93
CA LEU A 81 -4.68 7.86 -6.07
C LEU A 81 -5.02 8.05 -4.58
N LEU A 82 -5.83 9.07 -4.24
CA LEU A 82 -6.31 9.29 -2.88
C LEU A 82 -7.28 8.19 -2.42
N LEU A 83 -8.17 7.71 -3.30
CA LEU A 83 -9.06 6.59 -3.00
C LEU A 83 -8.30 5.28 -2.74
N ILE A 84 -7.06 5.17 -3.20
CA ILE A 84 -6.18 4.05 -2.87
C ILE A 84 -5.45 4.30 -1.55
N SER A 85 -4.78 5.43 -1.39
CA SER A 85 -3.86 5.66 -0.28
C SER A 85 -4.57 5.96 1.05
N VAL A 86 -5.65 6.74 1.05
CA VAL A 86 -6.33 7.17 2.28
C VAL A 86 -6.99 6.03 3.04
N PRO A 87 -7.78 5.12 2.41
CA PRO A 87 -8.37 4.00 3.14
C PRO A 87 -7.32 3.07 3.74
N VAL A 88 -6.22 2.80 3.00
CA VAL A 88 -5.15 1.92 3.49
C VAL A 88 -4.45 2.56 4.68
N PHE A 89 -4.10 3.84 4.61
CA PHE A 89 -3.52 4.59 5.73
C PHE A 89 -4.42 4.53 6.97
N LEU A 90 -5.70 4.81 6.81
CA LEU A 90 -6.65 4.80 7.93
C LEU A 90 -6.78 3.40 8.56
N SER A 91 -6.88 2.34 7.73
CA SER A 91 -6.98 0.98 8.25
C SER A 91 -5.74 0.55 9.01
N MET A 92 -4.54 0.86 8.49
CA MET A 92 -3.30 0.55 9.18
C MET A 92 -3.17 1.35 10.48
N SER A 93 -3.47 2.64 10.46
CA SER A 93 -3.47 3.48 11.65
C SER A 93 -4.44 2.95 12.73
N PHE A 94 -5.66 2.53 12.36
CA PHE A 94 -6.61 1.95 13.31
C PHE A 94 -6.11 0.66 13.95
N LYS A 95 -5.41 -0.17 13.18
CA LYS A 95 -4.78 -1.38 13.71
C LYS A 95 -3.61 -1.08 14.64
N LEU A 96 -2.76 -0.13 14.28
CA LEU A 96 -1.62 0.28 15.09
C LEU A 96 -2.05 0.87 16.44
N PHE A 97 -3.13 1.66 16.46
CA PHE A 97 -3.72 2.22 17.68
C PHE A 97 -4.68 1.28 18.41
N GLN A 98 -4.86 0.05 17.90
CA GLN A 98 -5.77 -0.97 18.47
C GLN A 98 -7.20 -0.43 18.66
N TRP A 99 -7.68 0.38 17.73
CA TRP A 99 -9.03 0.92 17.80
C TRP A 99 -10.08 -0.20 17.66
N PRO A 100 -11.19 -0.12 18.43
CA PRO A 100 -12.28 -1.05 18.26
C PRO A 100 -12.82 -0.98 16.83
N TYR A 101 -13.32 -2.09 16.33
CA TYR A 101 -13.88 -2.23 14.97
C TYR A 101 -12.86 -2.12 13.82
N SER A 102 -11.55 -2.25 14.12
CA SER A 102 -10.51 -2.20 13.06
C SER A 102 -10.72 -3.25 11.96
N TYR A 103 -11.35 -4.38 12.27
CA TYR A 103 -11.68 -5.42 11.29
C TYR A 103 -12.81 -5.02 10.34
N GLU A 104 -13.85 -4.33 10.83
CA GLU A 104 -14.94 -3.85 10.00
C GLU A 104 -14.46 -2.81 8.99
N TRP A 105 -13.52 -1.96 9.38
CA TRP A 105 -12.89 -0.99 8.50
C TRP A 105 -12.09 -1.66 7.36
N SER A 106 -11.59 -2.87 7.56
CA SER A 106 -10.86 -3.60 6.52
C SER A 106 -11.73 -3.98 5.31
N ILE A 107 -13.06 -3.97 5.43
CA ILE A 107 -13.99 -4.15 4.30
C ILE A 107 -13.82 -2.98 3.30
N LEU A 108 -13.50 -1.78 3.78
CA LEU A 108 -13.25 -0.62 2.91
C LEU A 108 -12.06 -0.83 1.98
N MET A 109 -11.21 -1.84 2.22
CA MET A 109 -10.10 -2.20 1.34
C MET A 109 -10.54 -2.67 -0.05
N ILE A 110 -11.84 -2.94 -0.24
CA ILE A 110 -12.40 -3.17 -1.57
C ILE A 110 -12.26 -1.93 -2.48
N ILE A 111 -12.33 -0.72 -1.90
CA ILE A 111 -12.24 0.56 -2.64
C ILE A 111 -10.87 0.72 -3.32
N PRO A 112 -9.72 0.66 -2.60
CA PRO A 112 -8.41 0.73 -3.23
C PRO A 112 -8.17 -0.37 -4.25
N VAL A 113 -8.62 -1.61 -4.00
CA VAL A 113 -8.45 -2.72 -4.92
C VAL A 113 -9.20 -2.48 -6.23
N LEU A 114 -10.48 -2.09 -6.18
CA LEU A 114 -11.27 -1.77 -7.37
C LEU A 114 -10.74 -0.53 -8.11
N THR A 115 -10.33 0.50 -7.36
CA THR A 115 -9.77 1.71 -7.95
C THR A 115 -8.45 1.41 -8.67
N TYR A 116 -7.62 0.52 -8.13
CA TYR A 116 -6.37 0.13 -8.76
C TYR A 116 -6.58 -0.52 -10.13
N ILE A 117 -7.63 -1.31 -10.31
CA ILE A 117 -7.96 -1.88 -11.62
C ILE A 117 -8.14 -0.77 -12.65
N THR A 118 -8.81 0.33 -12.30
CA THR A 118 -8.98 1.48 -13.20
C THR A 118 -7.67 2.21 -13.47
N VAL A 119 -6.78 2.29 -12.47
CA VAL A 119 -5.44 2.89 -12.60
C VAL A 119 -4.56 2.08 -13.57
N LEU A 120 -4.66 0.75 -13.57
CA LEU A 120 -3.90 -0.09 -14.50
C LEU A 120 -4.22 0.21 -15.97
N PHE A 121 -5.46 0.56 -16.29
CA PHE A 121 -5.82 1.00 -17.65
C PHE A 121 -5.22 2.36 -18.01
N GLN A 122 -4.90 3.19 -17.02
CA GLN A 122 -4.32 4.53 -17.17
C GLN A 122 -2.81 4.58 -16.89
N ARG A 123 -2.13 3.42 -16.84
CA ARG A 123 -0.71 3.27 -16.46
C ARG A 123 0.27 4.17 -17.21
N LYS A 124 -0.07 4.62 -18.43
CA LYS A 124 0.79 5.51 -19.22
C LYS A 124 0.88 6.92 -18.62
N GLU A 125 -0.18 7.36 -17.95
CA GLU A 125 -0.28 8.69 -17.33
C GLU A 125 0.32 8.72 -15.93
N MET A 126 0.43 7.54 -15.27
CA MET A 126 0.87 7.37 -13.88
C MET A 126 2.22 6.63 -13.76
N LYS A 127 3.14 6.87 -14.70
CA LYS A 127 4.41 6.11 -14.77
C LYS A 127 5.26 6.20 -13.49
N HIS A 128 5.19 7.32 -12.78
CA HIS A 128 6.02 7.59 -11.61
C HIS A 128 5.36 7.11 -10.31
N GLU A 129 4.03 7.12 -10.26
CA GLU A 129 3.24 6.76 -9.09
C GLU A 129 2.87 5.28 -9.06
N LEU A 130 2.98 4.57 -10.19
CA LEU A 130 2.53 3.19 -10.34
C LEU A 130 3.19 2.24 -9.32
N GLY A 131 4.48 2.42 -9.04
CA GLY A 131 5.21 1.62 -8.05
C GLY A 131 4.62 1.79 -6.64
N ILE A 132 4.44 3.04 -6.22
CA ILE A 132 3.87 3.40 -4.91
C ILE A 132 2.48 2.77 -4.76
N VAL A 133 1.63 3.01 -5.76
CA VAL A 133 0.22 2.59 -5.73
C VAL A 133 0.07 1.07 -5.76
N THR A 134 0.93 0.38 -6.51
CA THR A 134 0.91 -1.09 -6.53
C THR A 134 1.23 -1.68 -5.16
N ILE A 135 2.24 -1.16 -4.48
CA ILE A 135 2.62 -1.63 -3.15
C ILE A 135 1.48 -1.38 -2.14
N ILE A 136 0.91 -0.18 -2.13
CA ILE A 136 -0.21 0.18 -1.23
C ILE A 136 -1.43 -0.71 -1.51
N THR A 137 -1.77 -0.94 -2.79
CA THR A 137 -2.93 -1.77 -3.14
C THR A 137 -2.72 -3.25 -2.81
N THR A 138 -1.49 -3.72 -2.89
CA THR A 138 -1.17 -5.10 -2.50
C THR A 138 -1.44 -5.32 -1.02
N GLU A 139 -1.09 -4.36 -0.17
CA GLU A 139 -1.43 -4.41 1.25
C GLU A 139 -2.95 -4.43 1.45
N ALA A 140 -3.69 -3.56 0.76
CA ALA A 140 -5.16 -3.57 0.79
C ALA A 140 -5.75 -4.92 0.39
N ALA A 141 -5.20 -5.57 -0.63
CA ALA A 141 -5.66 -6.89 -1.09
C ALA A 141 -5.39 -7.98 -0.04
N ILE A 142 -4.24 -7.96 0.62
CA ILE A 142 -3.90 -8.88 1.71
C ILE A 142 -4.87 -8.72 2.88
N GLU A 143 -5.14 -7.47 3.27
CA GLU A 143 -6.12 -7.18 4.32
C GLU A 143 -7.51 -7.70 3.98
N LEU A 144 -7.99 -7.42 2.78
CA LEU A 144 -9.29 -7.87 2.31
C LEU A 144 -9.39 -9.40 2.32
N LEU A 145 -8.36 -10.10 1.84
CA LEU A 145 -8.29 -11.56 1.87
C LEU A 145 -8.33 -12.10 3.30
N SER A 146 -7.70 -11.42 4.25
CA SER A 146 -7.71 -11.83 5.66
C SER A 146 -9.10 -11.74 6.28
N VAL A 147 -9.88 -10.72 5.94
CA VAL A 147 -11.28 -10.56 6.37
C VAL A 147 -12.15 -11.69 5.82
N PHE A 148 -12.08 -11.94 4.51
CA PHE A 148 -12.84 -13.02 3.89
C PHE A 148 -12.51 -14.39 4.49
N ALA A 149 -11.22 -14.66 4.72
CA ALA A 149 -10.83 -15.94 5.31
C ALA A 149 -11.33 -16.11 6.75
N ASN A 150 -11.38 -15.06 7.53
CA ASN A 150 -11.96 -15.13 8.87
C ASN A 150 -13.47 -15.36 8.81
N TRP A 151 -14.17 -14.79 7.84
CA TRP A 151 -15.61 -15.01 7.65
C TRP A 151 -15.96 -16.45 7.25
N PHE A 152 -15.12 -17.12 6.47
CA PHE A 152 -15.35 -18.50 6.05
C PHE A 152 -14.96 -19.52 7.13
N ASN A 153 -14.18 -19.11 8.15
CA ASN A 153 -13.73 -19.98 9.24
C ASN A 153 -14.50 -19.76 10.56
N SER A 154 -15.42 -18.81 10.60
CA SER A 154 -16.34 -18.56 11.73
C SER A 154 -17.68 -19.25 11.53
#